data_9987d87d4a2f79e57764d87827b1175b
#
_entry.id   9987d87d4a2f79e57764d87827b1175b
#
_cell.length_a   1.000
_cell.length_b   1.000
_cell.length_c   1.000
_cell.angle_alpha   90.00
_cell.angle_beta   90.00
_cell.angle_gamma   90.00
#
_symmetry.space_group_name_H-M   'P 1'
#
loop_
_entity.id
_entity.type
_entity.pdbx_description
1 polymer ?
#
loop_
_entity_poly.entity_id
_entity_poly.type
_entity_poly.pdbx_seq_one_letter_code
_entity_poly.pdbx_strand_id
1 'polypeptide(L)'
;MKTRKRIVTLTLAVLTAAAGLALLGPGSQWAAAHTEPHTAEELKIFRQVFMEYVVLGDKLFHGDPAAQEELDVTLSETGMACAMCHPSNVDVHPNEFPKYQEQMQEFATLRDMINWCIENPNQGITVPHDSRAMRALEAYIYWSSRGSPLAPGVH
;
A
#
# COMPACT_ATOMS: atom_id res chain seq x y z
N MET A 1 -59.57 1.87 -45.61
CA MET A 1 -59.25 2.29 -44.23
C MET A 1 -58.46 1.19 -43.41
N LYS A 2 -57.50 0.51 -44.05
CA LYS A 2 -56.73 -0.62 -43.38
C LYS A 2 -55.18 -0.40 -43.37
N THR A 3 -54.68 0.65 -43.97
CA THR A 3 -53.24 0.88 -44.13
C THR A 3 -52.59 1.72 -43.03
N ARG A 4 -53.36 2.49 -42.26
CA ARG A 4 -52.80 3.37 -41.20
C ARG A 4 -52.43 2.65 -39.88
N LYS A 5 -53.00 1.46 -39.59
CA LYS A 5 -52.71 0.73 -38.35
C LYS A 5 -51.41 -0.06 -38.37
N ARG A 6 -50.86 -0.39 -39.55
CA ARG A 6 -49.62 -1.15 -39.66
C ARG A 6 -48.33 -0.32 -39.52
N ILE A 7 -48.41 0.97 -39.85
CA ILE A 7 -47.24 1.88 -39.78
C ILE A 7 -46.96 2.31 -38.35
N VAL A 8 -48.01 2.49 -37.52
CA VAL A 8 -47.84 2.89 -36.11
C VAL A 8 -47.23 1.79 -35.25
N THR A 9 -47.50 0.50 -35.58
CA THR A 9 -46.96 -0.63 -34.85
C THR A 9 -45.49 -0.90 -35.16
N LEU A 10 -45.02 -0.61 -36.37
CA LEU A 10 -43.62 -0.77 -36.74
C LEU A 10 -42.71 0.33 -36.18
N THR A 11 -43.22 1.55 -36.06
CA THR A 11 -42.46 2.67 -35.47
C THR A 11 -42.28 2.53 -33.96
N LEU A 12 -43.21 1.91 -33.27
CA LEU A 12 -43.10 1.69 -31.80
C LEU A 12 -42.11 0.56 -31.48
N ALA A 13 -41.99 -0.48 -32.33
CA ALA A 13 -41.07 -1.58 -32.12
C ALA A 13 -39.62 -1.19 -32.36
N VAL A 14 -39.33 -0.22 -33.24
CA VAL A 14 -37.98 0.27 -33.49
C VAL A 14 -37.52 1.22 -32.40
N LEU A 15 -38.43 1.99 -31.77
CA LEU A 15 -38.07 2.88 -30.66
C LEU A 15 -37.78 2.13 -29.35
N THR A 16 -38.38 0.98 -29.13
CA THR A 16 -38.12 0.16 -27.94
C THR A 16 -36.80 -0.62 -28.04
N ALA A 17 -36.34 -0.97 -29.25
CA ALA A 17 -35.07 -1.62 -29.47
C ALA A 17 -33.87 -0.65 -29.29
N ALA A 18 -34.05 0.64 -29.61
CA ALA A 18 -32.99 1.65 -29.43
C ALA A 18 -32.82 2.09 -27.98
N ALA A 19 -33.87 2.02 -27.14
CA ALA A 19 -33.80 2.38 -25.73
C ALA A 19 -33.13 1.30 -24.87
N GLY A 20 -33.10 0.03 -25.32
CA GLY A 20 -32.46 -1.08 -24.62
C GLY A 20 -30.92 -1.12 -24.76
N LEU A 21 -30.35 -0.49 -25.78
CA LEU A 21 -28.88 -0.46 -26.01
C LEU A 21 -28.18 0.69 -25.27
N ALA A 22 -28.91 1.68 -24.76
CA ALA A 22 -28.33 2.84 -24.08
C ALA A 22 -28.08 2.64 -22.58
N LEU A 23 -28.43 1.49 -21.99
CA LEU A 23 -28.22 1.17 -20.57
C LEU A 23 -26.96 0.35 -20.31
N LEU A 24 -26.23 -0.04 -21.34
CA LEU A 24 -24.86 -0.57 -21.18
C LEU A 24 -23.87 0.59 -21.28
N GLY A 25 -23.92 1.49 -20.29
CA GLY A 25 -22.97 2.56 -20.14
C GLY A 25 -21.55 2.03 -19.89
N PRO A 26 -20.50 2.85 -20.14
CA PRO A 26 -19.10 2.47 -19.97
C PRO A 26 -18.68 2.14 -18.52
N GLY A 27 -19.64 2.00 -17.60
CA GLY A 27 -19.40 1.72 -16.19
C GLY A 27 -18.98 0.28 -15.86
N SER A 28 -19.13 -0.68 -16.80
CA SER A 28 -18.77 -2.09 -16.53
C SER A 28 -17.30 -2.40 -16.83
N GLN A 29 -16.55 -1.52 -17.49
CA GLN A 29 -15.13 -1.78 -17.79
C GLN A 29 -14.20 -1.57 -16.59
N TRP A 30 -14.63 -0.80 -15.59
CA TRP A 30 -13.81 -0.54 -14.39
C TRP A 30 -13.78 -1.73 -13.41
N ALA A 31 -14.82 -2.55 -13.39
CA ALA A 31 -14.88 -3.73 -12.53
C ALA A 31 -14.02 -4.91 -13.05
N ALA A 32 -13.73 -4.94 -14.35
CA ALA A 32 -12.92 -5.99 -14.96
C ALA A 32 -11.40 -5.81 -14.76
N ALA A 33 -10.95 -4.60 -14.43
CA ALA A 33 -9.52 -4.28 -14.32
C ALA A 33 -8.78 -5.01 -13.19
N HIS A 34 -9.50 -5.62 -12.23
CA HIS A 34 -8.93 -6.33 -11.09
C HIS A 34 -9.32 -7.82 -11.01
N THR A 35 -9.99 -8.35 -12.03
CA THR A 35 -10.48 -9.75 -12.03
C THR A 35 -9.59 -10.71 -12.81
N GLU A 36 -8.70 -10.21 -13.66
CA GLU A 36 -7.77 -11.07 -14.39
C GLU A 36 -6.63 -11.52 -13.46
N PRO A 37 -6.40 -12.82 -13.33
CA PRO A 37 -5.28 -13.33 -12.54
C PRO A 37 -3.96 -12.93 -13.18
N HIS A 38 -3.01 -12.51 -12.35
CA HIS A 38 -1.66 -12.20 -12.81
C HIS A 38 -0.96 -13.43 -13.37
N THR A 39 -0.19 -13.25 -14.44
CA THR A 39 0.65 -14.29 -15.01
C THR A 39 1.81 -14.65 -14.06
N ALA A 40 2.38 -15.83 -14.23
CA ALA A 40 3.54 -16.25 -13.44
C ALA A 40 4.74 -15.31 -13.58
N GLU A 41 4.92 -14.72 -14.77
CA GLU A 41 6.02 -13.77 -15.02
C GLU A 41 5.77 -12.42 -14.32
N GLU A 42 4.54 -11.90 -14.36
CA GLU A 42 4.18 -10.69 -13.59
C GLU A 42 4.39 -10.90 -12.09
N LEU A 43 3.93 -12.03 -11.55
CA LEU A 43 4.13 -12.36 -10.13
C LEU A 43 5.61 -12.47 -9.76
N LYS A 44 6.46 -12.97 -10.66
CA LYS A 44 7.91 -13.01 -10.47
C LYS A 44 8.51 -11.61 -10.40
N ILE A 45 8.11 -10.71 -11.31
CA ILE A 45 8.54 -9.30 -11.32
C ILE A 45 8.08 -8.60 -10.03
N PHE A 46 6.81 -8.77 -9.62
CA PHE A 46 6.30 -8.15 -8.39
C PHE A 46 7.07 -8.62 -7.16
N ARG A 47 7.38 -9.91 -7.08
CA ARG A 47 8.20 -10.47 -5.99
C ARG A 47 9.61 -9.91 -6.01
N GLN A 48 10.23 -9.80 -7.18
CA GLN A 48 11.57 -9.25 -7.30
C GLN A 48 11.61 -7.81 -6.78
N VAL A 49 10.73 -6.93 -7.28
CA VAL A 49 10.64 -5.54 -6.84
C VAL A 49 10.39 -5.45 -5.34
N PHE A 50 9.47 -6.26 -4.80
CA PHE A 50 9.22 -6.30 -3.37
C PHE A 50 10.48 -6.66 -2.57
N MET A 51 11.22 -7.69 -2.99
CA MET A 51 12.44 -8.12 -2.31
C MET A 51 13.58 -7.10 -2.42
N GLU A 52 13.66 -6.31 -3.48
CA GLU A 52 14.59 -5.19 -3.58
C GLU A 52 14.32 -4.14 -2.49
N TYR A 53 13.04 -3.81 -2.24
CA TYR A 53 12.65 -2.93 -1.14
C TYR A 53 12.93 -3.55 0.23
N VAL A 54 12.70 -4.86 0.41
CA VAL A 54 13.02 -5.57 1.66
C VAL A 54 14.51 -5.50 1.98
N VAL A 55 15.37 -5.77 1.01
CA VAL A 55 16.83 -5.72 1.19
C VAL A 55 17.30 -4.28 1.49
N LEU A 56 16.75 -3.28 0.82
CA LEU A 56 17.05 -1.89 1.12
C LEU A 56 16.59 -1.49 2.52
N GLY A 57 15.39 -1.92 2.91
CA GLY A 57 14.83 -1.67 4.24
C GLY A 57 15.61 -2.35 5.36
N ASP A 58 16.11 -3.55 5.12
CA ASP A 58 17.03 -4.26 6.04
C ASP A 58 18.29 -3.42 6.32
N LYS A 59 18.94 -2.91 5.27
CA LYS A 59 20.10 -2.03 5.42
C LYS A 59 19.77 -0.77 6.22
N LEU A 60 18.69 -0.07 5.88
CA LEU A 60 18.25 1.13 6.60
C LEU A 60 17.94 0.84 8.06
N PHE A 61 17.25 -0.26 8.34
CA PHE A 61 16.86 -0.68 9.68
C PHE A 61 18.08 -0.98 10.57
N HIS A 62 19.14 -1.52 9.97
CA HIS A 62 20.41 -1.78 10.64
C HIS A 62 21.40 -0.60 10.59
N GLY A 63 20.99 0.54 10.06
CA GLY A 63 21.78 1.78 10.10
C GLY A 63 22.92 1.85 9.08
N ASP A 64 22.81 1.13 7.94
CA ASP A 64 23.82 1.13 6.87
C ASP A 64 24.03 2.55 6.34
N PRO A 65 25.24 3.14 6.45
CA PRO A 65 25.50 4.52 6.04
C PRO A 65 25.38 4.71 4.52
N ALA A 66 25.79 3.71 3.74
CA ALA A 66 25.76 3.81 2.29
C ALA A 66 24.31 3.80 1.75
N ALA A 67 23.41 3.06 2.41
CA ALA A 67 21.99 3.07 2.06
C ALA A 67 21.33 4.42 2.42
N GLN A 68 21.73 5.05 3.52
CA GLN A 68 21.25 6.37 3.91
C GLN A 68 21.77 7.45 2.96
N GLU A 69 23.03 7.40 2.58
CA GLU A 69 23.65 8.30 1.60
C GLU A 69 23.00 8.18 0.22
N GLU A 70 22.77 6.95 -0.27
CA GLU A 70 22.08 6.68 -1.57
C GLU A 70 20.71 7.36 -1.63
N LEU A 71 19.99 7.42 -0.51
CA LEU A 71 18.63 7.93 -0.44
C LEU A 71 18.55 9.38 0.07
N ASP A 72 19.67 10.00 0.39
CA ASP A 72 19.74 11.34 0.99
C ASP A 72 18.85 11.47 2.24
N VAL A 73 19.02 10.53 3.19
CA VAL A 73 18.25 10.50 4.44
C VAL A 73 19.17 10.41 5.64
N THR A 74 18.77 11.07 6.75
CA THR A 74 19.44 11.00 8.05
C THR A 74 18.49 10.37 9.06
N LEU A 75 18.56 9.05 9.22
CA LEU A 75 17.67 8.32 10.12
C LEU A 75 18.08 8.43 11.59
N SER A 76 19.30 8.87 11.87
CA SER A 76 19.80 9.03 13.23
C SER A 76 21.00 9.99 13.28
N GLU A 77 20.95 10.94 14.20
CA GLU A 77 22.08 11.80 14.59
C GLU A 77 22.83 11.22 15.80
N THR A 78 22.22 10.29 16.52
CA THR A 78 22.81 9.65 17.72
C THR A 78 23.69 8.45 17.39
N GLY A 79 23.68 8.01 16.13
CA GLY A 79 24.32 6.77 15.70
C GLY A 79 23.53 5.50 16.05
N MET A 80 22.31 5.63 16.59
CA MET A 80 21.42 4.51 16.85
C MET A 80 20.79 3.99 15.56
N ALA A 81 20.66 2.68 15.46
CA ALA A 81 19.86 2.02 14.41
C ALA A 81 18.58 1.44 15.03
N CYS A 82 17.55 1.26 14.21
CA CYS A 82 16.28 0.64 14.64
C CYS A 82 16.54 -0.74 15.28
N ALA A 83 17.47 -1.50 14.70
CA ALA A 83 17.87 -2.83 15.19
C ALA A 83 18.51 -2.82 16.60
N MET A 84 18.95 -1.69 17.12
CA MET A 84 19.49 -1.61 18.48
C MET A 84 18.40 -1.72 19.54
N CYS A 85 17.19 -1.22 19.24
CA CYS A 85 16.02 -1.38 20.10
C CYS A 85 15.16 -2.59 19.69
N HIS A 86 15.20 -2.97 18.42
CA HIS A 86 14.40 -4.04 17.82
C HIS A 86 15.29 -5.11 17.14
N PRO A 87 16.13 -5.84 17.88
CA PRO A 87 17.18 -6.68 17.28
C PRO A 87 16.67 -7.82 16.41
N SER A 88 15.44 -8.24 16.62
CA SER A 88 14.83 -9.36 15.87
C SER A 88 13.51 -8.95 15.19
N ASN A 89 13.21 -7.65 15.12
CA ASN A 89 11.89 -7.13 14.72
C ASN A 89 10.69 -7.72 15.50
N VAL A 90 10.93 -8.44 16.59
CA VAL A 90 9.90 -9.16 17.34
C VAL A 90 8.96 -8.18 18.05
N ASP A 91 9.48 -7.01 18.42
CA ASP A 91 8.75 -6.01 19.20
C ASP A 91 8.21 -4.86 18.35
N VAL A 92 8.23 -4.99 17.03
CA VAL A 92 7.73 -3.92 16.14
C VAL A 92 6.22 -4.02 15.95
N HIS A 93 5.67 -5.23 16.04
CA HIS A 93 4.22 -5.51 15.90
C HIS A 93 3.51 -4.77 14.75
N PRO A 94 4.01 -4.81 13.49
CA PRO A 94 3.49 -4.00 12.40
C PRO A 94 2.04 -4.36 12.05
N ASN A 95 1.63 -5.60 12.32
CA ASN A 95 0.29 -6.12 12.01
C ASN A 95 -0.81 -5.59 12.96
N GLU A 96 -0.43 -4.83 13.98
CA GLU A 96 -1.35 -4.15 14.90
C GLU A 96 -1.72 -2.74 14.45
N PHE A 97 -0.96 -2.17 13.51
CA PHE A 97 -1.27 -0.86 12.93
C PHE A 97 -2.38 -0.97 11.86
N PRO A 98 -3.21 0.10 11.71
CA PRO A 98 -3.19 1.33 12.50
C PRO A 98 -3.82 1.14 13.89
N LYS A 99 -3.31 1.87 14.88
CA LYS A 99 -3.79 1.80 16.28
C LYS A 99 -3.61 3.15 17.00
N TYR A 100 -4.23 3.27 18.21
CA TYR A 100 -3.89 4.35 19.11
C TYR A 100 -2.50 4.08 19.71
N GLN A 101 -1.59 5.04 19.56
CA GLN A 101 -0.21 4.92 20.01
C GLN A 101 0.02 5.82 21.22
N GLU A 102 0.23 5.21 22.39
CA GLU A 102 0.34 5.94 23.67
C GLU A 102 1.49 6.95 23.70
N GLN A 103 2.65 6.60 23.09
CA GLN A 103 3.81 7.49 23.04
C GLN A 103 3.53 8.76 22.22
N MET A 104 2.67 8.66 21.23
CA MET A 104 2.27 9.77 20.36
C MET A 104 0.99 10.45 20.84
N GLN A 105 0.19 9.75 21.66
CA GLN A 105 -1.14 10.15 22.11
C GLN A 105 -2.14 10.42 20.98
N GLU A 106 -1.99 9.66 19.87
CA GLU A 106 -2.84 9.78 18.68
C GLU A 106 -3.06 8.44 17.98
N PHE A 107 -4.00 8.42 17.04
CA PHE A 107 -4.21 7.28 16.16
C PHE A 107 -3.17 7.33 15.04
N ALA A 108 -2.31 6.32 14.99
CA ALA A 108 -1.12 6.29 14.15
C ALA A 108 -1.12 5.10 13.18
N THR A 109 -0.51 5.30 12.03
CA THR A 109 -0.10 4.24 11.09
C THR A 109 1.30 3.74 11.43
N LEU A 110 1.74 2.64 10.82
CA LEU A 110 3.12 2.17 10.97
C LEU A 110 4.14 3.24 10.51
N ARG A 111 3.84 4.00 9.47
CA ARG A 111 4.71 5.06 8.95
C ARG A 111 4.85 6.23 9.91
N ASP A 112 3.77 6.58 10.61
CA ASP A 112 3.83 7.60 11.66
C ASP A 112 4.75 7.16 12.80
N MET A 113 4.63 5.89 13.22
CA MET A 113 5.49 5.32 14.27
C MET A 113 6.95 5.24 13.85
N ILE A 114 7.24 4.87 12.59
CA ILE A 114 8.60 4.88 12.05
C ILE A 114 9.20 6.29 12.14
N ASN A 115 8.48 7.30 11.68
CA ASN A 115 8.93 8.70 11.76
C ASN A 115 9.08 9.19 13.19
N TRP A 116 8.18 8.80 14.08
CA TRP A 116 8.31 9.12 15.50
C TRP A 116 9.62 8.57 16.10
N CYS A 117 9.97 7.32 15.77
CA CYS A 117 11.24 6.72 16.20
C CYS A 117 12.46 7.40 15.59
N ILE A 118 12.39 7.81 14.33
CA ILE A 118 13.47 8.58 13.68
C ILE A 118 13.69 9.90 14.41
N GLU A 119 12.64 10.64 14.71
CA GLU A 119 12.72 11.97 15.31
C GLU A 119 13.09 11.93 16.79
N ASN A 120 12.42 11.08 17.58
CA ASN A 120 12.53 11.14 19.04
C ASN A 120 13.76 10.41 19.60
N PRO A 121 13.85 9.07 19.58
CA PRO A 121 15.01 8.41 20.15
C PRO A 121 16.27 8.57 19.29
N ASN A 122 16.13 8.62 17.96
CA ASN A 122 17.27 8.68 17.05
C ASN A 122 17.74 10.11 16.73
N GLN A 123 16.91 11.13 17.01
CA GLN A 123 17.17 12.54 16.69
C GLN A 123 17.51 12.78 15.21
N GLY A 124 16.96 11.93 14.34
CA GLY A 124 17.12 12.02 12.90
C GLY A 124 16.08 12.94 12.25
N ILE A 125 16.06 12.93 10.94
CA ILE A 125 15.14 13.73 10.13
C ILE A 125 14.03 12.81 9.60
N THR A 126 12.78 13.15 9.89
CA THR A 126 11.61 12.38 9.39
C THR A 126 11.64 12.30 7.87
N VAL A 127 11.18 11.17 7.34
CA VAL A 127 11.15 10.93 5.89
C VAL A 127 9.70 11.00 5.37
N PRO A 128 9.47 11.53 4.16
CA PRO A 128 8.13 11.56 3.58
C PRO A 128 7.51 10.16 3.48
N HIS A 129 6.21 10.03 3.76
CA HIS A 129 5.50 8.74 3.78
C HIS A 129 5.52 8.01 2.44
N ASP A 130 5.64 8.73 1.33
CA ASP A 130 5.73 8.19 -0.02
C ASP A 130 7.18 8.05 -0.54
N SER A 131 8.18 8.34 0.31
CA SER A 131 9.59 8.22 -0.04
C SER A 131 10.02 6.75 -0.27
N ARG A 132 11.11 6.56 -1.02
CA ARG A 132 11.71 5.24 -1.22
C ARG A 132 12.21 4.64 0.09
N ALA A 133 12.76 5.48 0.98
CA ALA A 133 13.22 5.07 2.30
C ALA A 133 12.09 4.53 3.17
N MET A 134 10.96 5.26 3.28
CA MET A 134 9.80 4.81 4.06
C MET A 134 9.22 3.52 3.52
N ARG A 135 9.05 3.39 2.20
CA ARG A 135 8.57 2.14 1.58
C ARG A 135 9.50 0.97 1.84
N ALA A 136 10.81 1.20 1.85
CA ALA A 136 11.79 0.17 2.12
C ALA A 136 11.73 -0.29 3.58
N LEU A 137 11.72 0.63 4.53
CA LEU A 137 11.57 0.33 5.95
C LEU A 137 10.27 -0.45 6.22
N GLU A 138 9.16 0.03 5.70
CA GLU A 138 7.85 -0.63 5.84
C GLU A 138 7.87 -2.06 5.24
N ALA A 139 8.42 -2.23 4.02
CA ALA A 139 8.51 -3.53 3.38
C ALA A 139 9.36 -4.52 4.21
N TYR A 140 10.49 -4.09 4.75
CA TYR A 140 11.33 -4.92 5.60
C TYR A 140 10.63 -5.29 6.91
N ILE A 141 10.00 -4.33 7.57
CA ILE A 141 9.31 -4.54 8.85
C ILE A 141 8.16 -5.55 8.67
N TYR A 142 7.33 -5.42 7.63
CA TYR A 142 6.29 -6.40 7.34
C TYR A 142 6.87 -7.76 6.93
N TRP A 143 7.93 -7.77 6.12
CA TRP A 143 8.57 -9.03 5.72
C TRP A 143 9.16 -9.79 6.90
N SER A 144 9.86 -9.11 7.78
CA SER A 144 10.47 -9.73 8.98
C SER A 144 9.43 -10.22 9.99
N SER A 145 8.26 -9.56 10.02
CA SER A 145 7.12 -9.92 10.89
C SER A 145 6.10 -10.83 10.20
N ARG A 146 6.41 -11.39 9.01
CA ARG A 146 5.49 -12.28 8.29
C ARG A 146 5.15 -13.51 9.13
N GLY A 147 3.89 -13.92 9.07
CA GLY A 147 3.36 -15.02 9.88
C GLY A 147 2.76 -14.59 11.21
N SER A 148 2.96 -13.34 11.63
CA SER A 148 2.23 -12.78 12.76
C SER A 148 0.76 -12.52 12.38
N PRO A 149 -0.21 -12.75 13.29
CA PRO A 149 -1.61 -12.51 13.00
C PRO A 149 -1.88 -11.02 12.72
N LEU A 150 -2.78 -10.74 11.79
CA LEU A 150 -3.27 -9.39 11.56
C LEU A 150 -4.21 -9.01 12.71
N ALA A 151 -3.87 -7.98 13.47
CA ALA A 151 -4.59 -7.57 14.68
C ALA A 151 -4.63 -6.04 14.87
N PRO A 152 -5.19 -5.25 13.93
CA PRO A 152 -5.21 -3.80 14.05
C PRO A 152 -5.93 -3.34 15.33
N GLY A 153 -5.34 -2.37 16.03
CA GLY A 153 -5.92 -1.74 17.22
C GLY A 153 -5.87 -2.59 18.49
N VAL A 154 -5.12 -3.69 18.54
CA VAL A 154 -5.08 -4.59 19.71
C VAL A 154 -4.24 -4.03 20.87
N HIS A 155 -3.23 -3.24 20.58
CA HIS A 155 -2.34 -2.64 21.59
C HIS A 155 -2.18 -1.15 21.39
#